data_288d3e938f546bb3aaf4f94f46b76d58
#
_entry.id   288d3e938f546bb3aaf4f94f46b76d58
#
_cell.length_a   1.000
_cell.length_b   1.000
_cell.length_c   1.000
_cell.angle_alpha   90.00
_cell.angle_beta   90.00
_cell.angle_gamma   90.00
#
_symmetry.space_group_name_H-M   'P 1'
#
loop_
_entity.id
_entity.type
_entity.pdbx_description
1 polymer ?
#
loop_
_entity_poly.entity_id
_entity_poly.type
_entity_poly.pdbx_seq_one_letter_code
_entity_poly.pdbx_strand_id
1 'polypeptide(L)' 'MLTETGQHLLQLFLDVASEQDPDRFDLLIREIKRISGEVIHEAELQQSVN' A
#
# COMPACT_ATOMS: atom_id res chain seq x y z
N MET A 1 0.25 -2.40 16.75
CA MET A 1 1.14 -3.27 15.97
C MET A 1 0.67 -3.30 14.52
N LEU A 2 1.60 -3.13 13.56
CA LEU A 2 1.23 -3.17 12.15
C LEU A 2 0.97 -4.59 11.69
N THR A 3 -0.05 -4.75 10.84
CA THR A 3 -0.30 -6.03 10.17
C THR A 3 0.78 -6.29 9.12
N GLU A 4 0.82 -7.52 8.58
CA GLU A 4 1.76 -7.83 7.50
C GLU A 4 1.54 -6.91 6.31
N THR A 5 0.29 -6.66 5.96
CA THR A 5 -0.05 -5.74 4.87
C THR A 5 0.45 -4.33 5.18
N GLY A 6 0.26 -3.88 6.41
CA GLY A 6 0.73 -2.56 6.84
C GLY A 6 2.24 -2.45 6.76
N GLN A 7 2.96 -3.50 7.17
CA GLN A 7 4.41 -3.52 7.10
C GLN A 7 4.90 -3.51 5.65
N HIS A 8 4.24 -4.28 4.79
CA HIS A 8 4.56 -4.31 3.37
C HIS A 8 4.37 -2.94 2.73
N LEU A 9 3.25 -2.29 3.06
CA LEU A 9 2.94 -0.96 2.54
C LEU A 9 3.98 0.06 3.01
N LEU A 10 4.37 0.00 4.27
CA LEU A 10 5.40 0.88 4.81
C LEU A 10 6.73 0.68 4.06
N GLN A 11 7.10 -0.57 3.80
CA GLN A 11 8.32 -0.88 3.06
C GLN A 11 8.27 -0.29 1.65
N LEU A 12 7.11 -0.38 0.99
CA LEU A 12 6.95 0.21 -0.33
C LEU A 12 7.10 1.73 -0.30
N PHE A 13 6.57 2.39 0.73
CA PHE A 13 6.75 3.84 0.87
C PHE A 13 8.22 4.21 1.03
N LEU A 14 8.96 3.42 1.81
CA LEU A 14 10.39 3.66 1.99
C LEU A 14 11.14 3.45 0.67
N ASP A 15 10.78 2.42 -0.09
CA ASP A 15 11.39 2.15 -1.38
C ASP A 15 11.13 3.29 -2.36
N VAL A 16 9.90 3.79 -2.40
CA VAL A 16 9.54 4.92 -3.27
C VAL A 16 10.34 6.16 -2.90
N ALA A 17 10.50 6.41 -1.60
CA ALA A 17 11.22 7.60 -1.14
C ALA A 17 12.69 7.60 -1.58
N SER A 18 13.29 6.41 -1.74
CA SER A 18 14.69 6.28 -2.13
C SER A 18 14.89 5.93 -3.61
N GLU A 19 13.81 5.70 -4.36
CA GLU A 19 13.92 5.26 -5.76
C GLU A 19 14.21 6.45 -6.67
N GLN A 20 15.24 6.32 -7.49
CA GLN A 20 15.66 7.35 -8.43
C GLN A 20 15.28 7.05 -9.87
N ASP A 21 14.93 5.79 -10.17
CA ASP A 21 14.54 5.37 -11.50
C ASP A 21 13.04 5.64 -11.70
N PRO A 22 12.65 6.50 -12.67
CA PRO A 22 11.24 6.84 -12.86
C PRO A 22 10.36 5.65 -13.22
N ASP A 23 10.90 4.67 -13.94
CA ASP A 23 10.12 3.48 -14.30
C ASP A 23 9.83 2.62 -13.06
N ARG A 24 10.82 2.43 -12.20
CA ARG A 24 10.63 1.68 -10.97
C ARG A 24 9.75 2.45 -10.00
N PHE A 25 9.91 3.76 -9.94
CA PHE A 25 9.05 4.61 -9.12
C PHE A 25 7.58 4.41 -9.50
N ASP A 26 7.30 4.39 -10.79
CA ASP A 26 5.95 4.19 -11.30
C ASP A 26 5.37 2.83 -10.87
N LEU A 27 6.19 1.77 -10.99
CA LEU A 27 5.78 0.43 -10.58
C LEU A 27 5.48 0.37 -9.09
N LEU A 28 6.31 1.01 -8.27
CA LEU A 28 6.11 1.05 -6.83
C LEU A 28 4.84 1.79 -6.46
N ILE A 29 4.56 2.90 -7.13
CA ILE A 29 3.33 3.67 -6.91
C ILE A 29 2.10 2.82 -7.24
N ARG A 30 2.15 2.08 -8.34
CA ARG A 30 1.04 1.17 -8.71
C ARG A 30 0.81 0.12 -7.65
N GLU A 31 1.89 -0.45 -7.12
CA GLU A 31 1.79 -1.48 -6.08
C GLU A 31 1.18 -0.90 -4.81
N ILE A 32 1.60 0.31 -4.42
CA ILE A 32 1.05 0.99 -3.26
C ILE A 32 -0.45 1.23 -3.43
N LYS A 33 -0.86 1.70 -4.60
CA LYS A 33 -2.28 1.95 -4.87
C LYS A 33 -3.10 0.68 -4.79
N ARG A 34 -2.57 -0.43 -5.30
CA ARG A 34 -3.26 -1.71 -5.26
C ARG A 34 -3.47 -2.16 -3.82
N ILE A 35 -2.41 -2.14 -3.01
CA ILE A 35 -2.49 -2.59 -1.63
C ILE A 35 -3.37 -1.65 -0.81
N SER A 36 -3.25 -0.35 -1.02
CA SER A 36 -4.09 0.63 -0.32
C SER A 36 -5.57 0.41 -0.65
N GLY A 37 -5.88 0.07 -1.89
CA GLY A 37 -7.24 -0.24 -2.29
C GLY A 37 -7.79 -1.44 -1.55
N GLU A 38 -6.99 -2.48 -1.38
CA GLU A 38 -7.40 -3.67 -0.64
C GLU A 38 -7.68 -3.34 0.83
N VAL A 39 -6.82 -2.54 1.46
CA VAL A 39 -6.98 -2.14 2.86
C VAL A 39 -8.26 -1.33 3.03
N ILE A 40 -8.51 -0.38 2.13
CA ILE A 40 -9.72 0.45 2.18
C ILE A 40 -10.96 -0.43 1.99
N HIS A 41 -10.90 -1.38 1.08
CA HIS A 41 -12.02 -2.29 0.82
C HIS A 41 -12.37 -3.11 2.06
N GLU A 42 -11.36 -3.63 2.75
CA GLU A 42 -11.58 -4.38 3.98
C GLU A 42 -12.22 -3.52 5.07
N ALA A 43 -11.75 -2.27 5.20
CA ALA A 43 -12.31 -1.34 6.17
C ALA A 43 -13.77 -1.05 5.87
N GLU A 44 -14.12 -0.87 4.60
CA GLU A 44 -15.51 -0.65 4.18
C GLU A 44 -16.39 -1.85 4.49
N LEU A 45 -15.88 -3.06 4.25
CA LEU A 45 -16.63 -4.28 4.56
C LEU A 45 -16.90 -4.40 6.06
N GLN A 46 -15.93 -4.05 6.89
CA GLN A 46 -16.11 -4.10 8.33
C GLN A 46 -17.14 -3.10 8.81
N GLN A 47 -17.17 -1.92 8.20
CA GLN A 47 -18.14 -0.89 8.57
C GLN A 47 -19.55 -1.26 8.14
N SER A 48 -19.71 -1.97 7.05
CA SER A 48 -21.01 -2.33 6.53
C SER A 48 -21.65 -3.51 7.28
N VAL A 49 -20.90 -4.15 8.17
CA VAL A 49 -21.42 -5.29 8.95
C VAL A 49 -22.30 -4.83 10.11
N ASN A 50 -22.28 -3.59 10.42
CA ASN A 50 -23.12 -3.04 11.49
C ASN A 50 -24.61 -3.33 11.30
#